data_92694533b908b84ed72242aa87f721f1
#
_entry.id   92694533b908b84ed72242aa87f721f1
#
_cell.length_a   1.000
_cell.length_b   1.000
_cell.length_c   1.000
_cell.angle_alpha   90.00
_cell.angle_beta   90.00
_cell.angle_gamma   90.00
#
_symmetry.space_group_name_H-M   'P 1'
#
loop_
_entity.id
_entity.type
_entity.pdbx_description
1 polymer ?
#
loop_
_entity_poly.entity_id
_entity_poly.type
_entity_poly.pdbx_seq_one_letter_code
_entity_poly.pdbx_strand_id
1 'polypeptide(L)'
;MPVIPAIIARFRFRTRQRDRYRMTLTANFAAVICATLTVIQFGSLGLALWRLRRPLKNKHPHGEYPFIALTRPLCGQDNFEEETLRSTFLQDYPAYEILFCVASENDPVIPLVKKVIASYPGQPARLLIGEDNISGNPKINNLNKAWLATRADWVAMADSNLLLPTDYLRSLIDVFDDHTGLVSSPAVGVRPQNLWGSVEAAMFNTHQARWQLLADLTGTGFAQGKTLFWRRDVLENGGGLAALGAELAEDVASTKLVRRAGLKVRLPPRPFPLPIGRRSLSAVWSRQLRWARIRRFGFLWLFVPEILLGSLPALAAASYLSATGVLPWAVPPALMALWYAGEWGLARAVGWPHRLQDVLAMAIRDLLLPALWLWCWTGRSFVWRGNVLDAKPLPSGNQQPKE
;
A
#
# COMPACT_ATOMS: atom_id res chain seq x y z
N MET A 1 -33.30 38.51 -55.57
CA MET A 1 -32.55 38.37 -54.30
C MET A 1 -32.67 36.93 -53.74
N PRO A 2 -31.74 36.00 -54.08
CA PRO A 2 -31.71 34.69 -53.42
C PRO A 2 -30.33 34.33 -52.77
N VAL A 3 -29.52 35.34 -52.36
CA VAL A 3 -28.13 35.05 -51.86
C VAL A 3 -28.10 34.73 -50.37
N ILE A 4 -29.01 35.27 -49.56
CA ILE A 4 -29.03 35.10 -48.11
C ILE A 4 -29.33 33.66 -47.68
N PRO A 5 -30.32 32.92 -48.27
CA PRO A 5 -30.61 31.53 -47.90
C PRO A 5 -29.42 30.58 -48.15
N ALA A 6 -28.63 30.79 -49.20
CA ALA A 6 -27.48 29.96 -49.56
C ALA A 6 -26.32 30.12 -48.60
N ILE A 7 -26.10 31.33 -48.08
CA ILE A 7 -25.07 31.62 -47.08
C ILE A 7 -25.42 30.93 -45.73
N ILE A 8 -26.68 31.03 -45.30
CA ILE A 8 -27.19 30.37 -44.08
C ILE A 8 -27.08 28.85 -44.18
N ALA A 9 -27.43 28.28 -45.35
CA ALA A 9 -27.33 26.84 -45.57
C ALA A 9 -25.88 26.35 -45.56
N ARG A 10 -24.92 27.10 -46.16
CA ARG A 10 -23.50 26.78 -46.09
C ARG A 10 -22.92 26.92 -44.68
N PHE A 11 -23.39 27.90 -43.91
CA PHE A 11 -22.95 28.09 -42.51
C PHE A 11 -23.48 26.92 -41.63
N ARG A 12 -24.75 26.54 -41.77
CA ARG A 12 -25.31 25.39 -41.06
C ARG A 12 -24.69 24.07 -41.48
N PHE A 13 -24.30 23.89 -42.74
CA PHE A 13 -23.61 22.70 -43.22
C PHE A 13 -22.19 22.59 -42.60
N ARG A 14 -21.42 23.70 -42.59
CA ARG A 14 -20.07 23.74 -41.98
C ARG A 14 -20.11 23.53 -40.47
N THR A 15 -21.10 24.09 -39.77
CA THR A 15 -21.26 23.83 -38.33
C THR A 15 -21.60 22.35 -38.05
N ARG A 16 -22.54 21.77 -38.77
CA ARG A 16 -22.87 20.34 -38.66
C ARG A 16 -21.68 19.40 -38.97
N GLN A 17 -20.89 19.75 -39.97
CA GLN A 17 -19.70 18.95 -40.32
C GLN A 17 -18.63 19.06 -39.25
N ARG A 18 -18.41 20.23 -38.69
CA ARG A 18 -17.49 20.46 -37.58
C ARG A 18 -17.93 19.78 -36.29
N ASP A 19 -19.23 19.75 -36.02
CA ASP A 19 -19.79 19.08 -34.85
C ASP A 19 -19.69 17.54 -34.98
N ARG A 20 -19.97 16.99 -36.18
CA ARG A 20 -19.73 15.57 -36.46
C ARG A 20 -18.26 15.19 -36.29
N TYR A 21 -17.33 15.97 -36.81
CA TYR A 21 -15.90 15.71 -36.69
C TYR A 21 -15.46 15.74 -35.21
N ARG A 22 -15.94 16.73 -34.44
CA ARG A 22 -15.67 16.79 -32.99
C ARG A 22 -16.24 15.58 -32.24
N MET A 23 -17.47 15.18 -32.54
CA MET A 23 -18.09 13.98 -31.94
C MET A 23 -17.30 12.71 -32.27
N THR A 24 -16.84 12.55 -33.50
CA THR A 24 -16.02 11.41 -33.88
C THR A 24 -14.67 11.39 -33.15
N LEU A 25 -14.01 12.53 -33.02
CA LEU A 25 -12.74 12.65 -32.31
C LEU A 25 -12.88 12.33 -30.81
N THR A 26 -13.92 12.87 -30.16
CA THR A 26 -14.19 12.60 -28.74
C THR A 26 -14.60 11.15 -28.51
N ALA A 27 -15.37 10.55 -29.41
CA ALA A 27 -15.73 9.12 -29.34
C ALA A 27 -14.50 8.21 -29.51
N ASN A 28 -13.59 8.52 -30.45
CA ASN A 28 -12.37 7.77 -30.63
C ASN A 28 -11.47 7.87 -29.37
N PHE A 29 -11.35 9.07 -28.77
CA PHE A 29 -10.61 9.26 -27.53
C PHE A 29 -11.23 8.46 -26.37
N ALA A 30 -12.54 8.50 -26.20
CA ALA A 30 -13.24 7.69 -25.20
C ALA A 30 -13.06 6.17 -25.43
N ALA A 31 -13.08 5.73 -26.70
CA ALA A 31 -12.82 4.33 -27.03
C ALA A 31 -11.40 3.89 -26.65
N VAL A 32 -10.41 4.71 -26.95
CA VAL A 32 -9.01 4.44 -26.54
C VAL A 32 -8.88 4.38 -25.02
N ILE A 33 -9.48 5.32 -24.30
CA ILE A 33 -9.47 5.31 -22.81
C ILE A 33 -10.13 4.03 -22.31
N CYS A 34 -11.34 3.72 -22.76
CA CYS A 34 -12.09 2.54 -22.31
C CYS A 34 -11.28 1.25 -22.55
N ALA A 35 -10.74 1.07 -23.75
CA ALA A 35 -9.93 -0.09 -24.12
C ALA A 35 -8.65 -0.16 -23.28
N THR A 36 -7.92 0.93 -23.14
CA THR A 36 -6.67 0.99 -22.37
C THR A 36 -6.91 0.63 -20.91
N LEU A 37 -7.91 1.24 -20.25
CA LEU A 37 -8.23 0.95 -18.84
C LEU A 37 -8.70 -0.49 -18.65
N THR A 38 -9.45 -1.04 -19.61
CA THR A 38 -9.88 -2.45 -19.60
C THR A 38 -8.67 -3.39 -19.72
N VAL A 39 -7.75 -3.12 -20.64
CA VAL A 39 -6.51 -3.91 -20.79
C VAL A 39 -5.65 -3.82 -19.52
N ILE A 40 -5.49 -2.64 -18.95
CA ILE A 40 -4.75 -2.43 -17.68
C ILE A 40 -5.43 -3.23 -16.55
N GLN A 41 -6.74 -3.19 -16.44
CA GLN A 41 -7.47 -3.93 -15.39
C GLN A 41 -7.21 -5.44 -15.50
N PHE A 42 -7.55 -6.05 -16.62
CA PHE A 42 -7.43 -7.50 -16.75
C PHE A 42 -5.99 -7.97 -16.85
N GLY A 43 -5.12 -7.21 -17.51
CA GLY A 43 -3.68 -7.46 -17.55
C GLY A 43 -3.05 -7.45 -16.16
N SER A 44 -3.40 -6.44 -15.34
CA SER A 44 -2.88 -6.36 -13.97
C SER A 44 -3.40 -7.48 -13.07
N LEU A 45 -4.66 -7.89 -13.21
CA LEU A 45 -5.22 -9.03 -12.48
C LEU A 45 -4.51 -10.33 -12.86
N GLY A 46 -4.32 -10.57 -14.16
CA GLY A 46 -3.61 -11.75 -14.67
C GLY A 46 -2.15 -11.81 -14.20
N LEU A 47 -1.43 -10.69 -14.28
CA LEU A 47 -0.04 -10.60 -13.82
C LEU A 47 0.09 -10.78 -12.30
N ALA A 48 -0.81 -10.18 -11.51
CA ALA A 48 -0.83 -10.37 -10.06
C ALA A 48 -1.09 -11.83 -9.69
N LEU A 49 -2.08 -12.47 -10.34
CA LEU A 49 -2.37 -13.89 -10.14
C LEU A 49 -1.18 -14.77 -10.50
N TRP A 50 -0.54 -14.52 -11.63
CA TRP A 50 0.65 -15.25 -12.07
C TRP A 50 1.81 -15.07 -11.07
N ARG A 51 2.07 -13.83 -10.59
CA ARG A 51 3.09 -13.53 -9.58
C ARG A 51 2.86 -14.31 -8.27
N LEU A 52 1.60 -14.36 -7.81
CA LEU A 52 1.22 -15.02 -6.56
C LEU A 52 1.21 -16.56 -6.67
N ARG A 53 1.09 -17.11 -7.88
CA ARG A 53 1.12 -18.56 -8.14
C ARG A 53 2.51 -19.09 -8.50
N ARG A 54 3.49 -18.22 -8.71
CA ARG A 54 4.85 -18.67 -8.98
C ARG A 54 5.39 -19.44 -7.79
N PRO A 55 5.95 -20.65 -8.03
CA PRO A 55 6.66 -21.37 -6.98
C PRO A 55 7.87 -20.51 -6.56
N LEU A 56 8.11 -20.46 -5.26
CA LEU A 56 9.35 -19.95 -4.72
C LEU A 56 10.50 -20.78 -5.27
N LYS A 57 11.48 -20.17 -5.85
CA LYS A 57 12.81 -20.76 -5.87
C LYS A 57 13.40 -20.45 -4.48
N ASN A 58 13.15 -21.37 -3.53
CA ASN A 58 13.84 -21.36 -2.25
C ASN A 58 15.33 -21.52 -2.54
N LYS A 59 16.04 -20.45 -2.55
CA LYS A 59 17.49 -20.47 -2.53
C LYS A 59 17.92 -19.26 -1.69
N HIS A 60 18.10 -19.56 -0.40
CA HIS A 60 19.00 -18.74 0.38
C HIS A 60 20.40 -18.96 -0.24
N PRO A 61 21.01 -17.96 -0.89
CA PRO A 61 22.31 -18.14 -1.55
C PRO A 61 23.46 -18.38 -0.58
N HIS A 62 23.27 -18.22 0.72
CA HIS A 62 24.31 -18.12 1.72
C HIS A 62 24.40 -19.28 2.74
N GLY A 63 23.87 -20.46 2.43
CA GLY A 63 24.09 -21.70 3.22
C GLY A 63 23.45 -21.75 4.61
N GLU A 64 23.76 -20.82 5.50
CA GLU A 64 23.18 -20.75 6.86
C GLU A 64 22.25 -19.54 7.00
N TYR A 65 21.11 -19.74 7.70
CA TYR A 65 20.17 -18.66 8.01
C TYR A 65 20.79 -17.70 9.03
N PRO A 66 20.89 -16.38 8.72
CA PRO A 66 21.48 -15.41 9.62
C PRO A 66 20.59 -15.15 10.85
N PHE A 67 21.20 -14.64 11.93
CA PHE A 67 20.45 -14.15 13.08
C PHE A 67 19.63 -12.90 12.71
N ILE A 68 18.34 -12.87 13.05
CA ILE A 68 17.42 -11.78 12.73
C ILE A 68 16.87 -11.14 14.01
N ALA A 69 16.88 -9.80 14.08
CA ALA A 69 16.08 -9.05 15.05
C ALA A 69 14.69 -8.74 14.46
N LEU A 70 13.65 -9.27 15.07
CA LEU A 70 12.26 -8.97 14.71
C LEU A 70 11.71 -7.88 15.63
N THR A 71 11.53 -6.67 15.08
CA THR A 71 11.11 -5.50 15.83
C THR A 71 9.64 -5.17 15.57
N ARG A 72 8.89 -4.91 16.64
CA ARG A 72 7.44 -4.61 16.60
C ARG A 72 7.16 -3.28 17.31
N PRO A 73 6.99 -2.16 16.58
CA PRO A 73 6.56 -0.91 17.18
C PRO A 73 5.07 -0.99 17.55
N LEU A 74 4.77 -0.69 18.79
CA LEU A 74 3.44 -0.76 19.38
C LEU A 74 2.98 0.62 19.82
N CYS A 75 1.67 0.89 19.74
CA CYS A 75 1.04 2.10 20.26
C CYS A 75 -0.47 1.87 20.38
N GLY A 76 -0.97 1.76 21.61
CA GLY A 76 -2.35 1.41 21.91
C GLY A 76 -2.68 -0.04 21.53
N GLN A 77 -3.97 -0.37 21.55
CA GLN A 77 -4.48 -1.69 21.17
C GLN A 77 -5.30 -1.60 19.88
N ASP A 78 -5.17 -2.59 19.01
CA ASP A 78 -5.98 -2.76 17.78
C ASP A 78 -6.77 -4.09 17.84
N ASN A 79 -7.63 -4.32 16.87
CA ASN A 79 -8.31 -5.62 16.71
C ASN A 79 -7.26 -6.73 16.54
N PHE A 80 -7.50 -7.86 17.19
CA PHE A 80 -6.64 -9.05 17.10
C PHE A 80 -5.20 -8.87 17.65
N GLU A 81 -4.93 -7.86 18.48
CA GLU A 81 -3.60 -7.53 18.98
C GLU A 81 -2.91 -8.74 19.65
N GLU A 82 -3.61 -9.48 20.53
CA GLU A 82 -3.02 -10.66 21.19
C GLU A 82 -2.60 -11.72 20.16
N GLU A 83 -3.42 -11.99 19.14
CA GLU A 83 -3.13 -12.99 18.11
C GLU A 83 -1.92 -12.56 17.27
N THR A 84 -1.87 -11.28 16.86
CA THR A 84 -0.76 -10.76 16.05
C THR A 84 0.54 -10.71 16.84
N LEU A 85 0.50 -10.42 18.14
CA LEU A 85 1.69 -10.49 19.00
C LEU A 85 2.17 -11.94 19.20
N ARG A 86 1.25 -12.89 19.46
CA ARG A 86 1.59 -14.31 19.58
C ARG A 86 2.22 -14.86 18.31
N SER A 87 1.77 -14.44 17.12
CA SER A 87 2.32 -14.89 15.85
C SER A 87 3.81 -14.56 15.68
N THR A 88 4.32 -13.58 16.42
CA THR A 88 5.74 -13.20 16.44
C THR A 88 6.63 -14.32 17.00
N PHE A 89 6.08 -15.11 17.93
CA PHE A 89 6.79 -16.22 18.60
C PHE A 89 6.72 -17.57 17.86
N LEU A 90 5.89 -17.64 16.81
CA LEU A 90 5.60 -18.87 16.09
C LEU A 90 6.38 -18.99 14.77
N GLN A 91 7.55 -18.34 14.68
CA GLN A 91 8.35 -18.37 13.47
C GLN A 91 9.13 -19.68 13.34
N ASP A 92 8.99 -20.34 12.19
CA ASP A 92 9.86 -21.45 11.79
C ASP A 92 11.19 -20.89 11.26
N TYR A 93 12.03 -20.42 12.19
CA TYR A 93 13.31 -19.80 11.87
C TYR A 93 14.34 -20.19 12.95
N PRO A 94 15.59 -20.55 12.57
CA PRO A 94 16.54 -21.17 13.52
C PRO A 94 17.00 -20.25 14.63
N ALA A 95 17.20 -18.95 14.33
CA ALA A 95 17.75 -18.02 15.32
C ALA A 95 17.26 -16.59 15.10
N TYR A 96 16.45 -16.08 16.04
CA TYR A 96 15.97 -14.69 16.03
C TYR A 96 15.68 -14.20 17.44
N GLU A 97 15.69 -12.89 17.62
CA GLU A 97 15.21 -12.22 18.85
C GLU A 97 13.99 -11.34 18.52
N ILE A 98 13.17 -11.08 19.53
CA ILE A 98 11.97 -10.25 19.42
C ILE A 98 12.14 -8.98 20.26
N LEU A 99 11.93 -7.80 19.64
CA LEU A 99 12.02 -6.50 20.29
C LEU A 99 10.69 -5.76 20.12
N PHE A 100 9.86 -5.77 21.16
CA PHE A 100 8.67 -4.93 21.23
C PHE A 100 9.04 -3.54 21.69
N CYS A 101 8.57 -2.51 20.97
CA CYS A 101 8.90 -1.11 21.24
C CYS A 101 7.63 -0.32 21.55
N VAL A 102 7.59 0.33 22.71
CA VAL A 102 6.49 1.18 23.16
C VAL A 102 7.04 2.54 23.57
N ALA A 103 6.45 3.63 23.07
CA ALA A 103 6.93 4.97 23.34
C ALA A 103 6.62 5.45 24.77
N SER A 104 5.44 5.12 25.27
CA SER A 104 4.94 5.59 26.59
C SER A 104 4.87 4.47 27.61
N GLU A 105 5.29 4.75 28.84
CA GLU A 105 5.16 3.83 29.99
C GLU A 105 3.70 3.53 30.35
N ASN A 106 2.78 4.41 29.97
CA ASN A 106 1.35 4.28 30.24
C ASN A 106 0.56 3.67 29.07
N ASP A 107 1.24 3.10 28.06
CA ASP A 107 0.55 2.52 26.92
C ASP A 107 -0.26 1.28 27.36
N PRO A 108 -1.55 1.21 27.02
CA PRO A 108 -2.44 0.11 27.42
C PRO A 108 -2.04 -1.26 26.84
N VAL A 109 -1.14 -1.32 25.85
CA VAL A 109 -0.66 -2.58 25.28
C VAL A 109 0.36 -3.28 26.18
N ILE A 110 1.04 -2.57 27.09
CA ILE A 110 2.14 -3.09 27.91
C ILE A 110 1.79 -4.37 28.71
N PRO A 111 0.64 -4.42 29.44
CA PRO A 111 0.26 -5.62 30.17
C PRO A 111 0.09 -6.84 29.24
N LEU A 112 -0.48 -6.63 28.05
CA LEU A 112 -0.66 -7.69 27.05
C LEU A 112 0.69 -8.21 26.55
N VAL A 113 1.62 -7.31 26.20
CA VAL A 113 2.96 -7.69 25.73
C VAL A 113 3.69 -8.50 26.79
N LYS A 114 3.68 -8.04 28.07
CA LYS A 114 4.30 -8.78 29.18
C LYS A 114 3.71 -10.18 29.35
N LYS A 115 2.37 -10.30 29.26
CA LYS A 115 1.65 -11.59 29.31
C LYS A 115 2.10 -12.51 28.16
N VAL A 116 2.18 -11.97 26.95
CA VAL A 116 2.58 -12.77 25.76
C VAL A 116 4.04 -13.20 25.87
N ILE A 117 4.98 -12.33 26.26
CA ILE A 117 6.38 -12.70 26.48
C ILE A 117 6.49 -13.84 27.52
N ALA A 118 5.78 -13.72 28.64
CA ALA A 118 5.79 -14.75 29.67
C ALA A 118 5.23 -16.09 29.23
N SER A 119 4.41 -16.12 28.17
CA SER A 119 3.87 -17.38 27.59
C SER A 119 4.88 -18.13 26.72
N TYR A 120 6.02 -17.53 26.38
CA TYR A 120 7.06 -18.12 25.50
C TYR A 120 8.47 -17.96 26.07
N PRO A 121 8.77 -18.57 27.25
CA PRO A 121 10.03 -18.36 27.97
C PRO A 121 11.28 -18.86 27.21
N GLY A 122 11.10 -19.75 26.22
CA GLY A 122 12.20 -20.27 25.40
C GLY A 122 12.63 -19.39 24.24
N GLN A 123 11.85 -18.32 23.93
CA GLN A 123 12.16 -17.43 22.82
C GLN A 123 12.69 -16.09 23.36
N PRO A 124 13.90 -15.65 22.97
CA PRO A 124 14.45 -14.35 23.40
C PRO A 124 13.52 -13.20 22.96
N ALA A 125 12.93 -12.52 23.93
CA ALA A 125 12.02 -11.41 23.71
C ALA A 125 12.20 -10.32 24.76
N ARG A 126 12.22 -9.05 24.33
CA ARG A 126 12.35 -7.89 25.22
C ARG A 126 11.27 -6.86 24.91
N LEU A 127 10.75 -6.21 25.95
CA LEU A 127 9.92 -5.02 25.84
C LEU A 127 10.79 -3.80 26.15
N LEU A 128 10.94 -2.91 25.20
CA LEU A 128 11.67 -1.67 25.28
C LEU A 128 10.70 -0.51 25.36
N ILE A 129 10.79 0.28 26.43
CA ILE A 129 9.88 1.41 26.71
C ILE A 129 10.68 2.71 26.62
N GLY A 130 10.05 3.76 26.14
CA GLY A 130 10.63 5.08 25.92
C GLY A 130 10.67 5.46 24.44
N GLU A 131 10.98 6.70 24.13
CA GLU A 131 11.06 7.23 22.78
C GLU A 131 12.30 8.11 22.64
N ASP A 132 13.03 7.92 21.53
CA ASP A 132 14.18 8.74 21.16
C ASP A 132 13.76 9.71 20.06
N ASN A 133 13.82 11.01 20.31
CA ASN A 133 13.42 12.04 19.34
C ASN A 133 14.51 12.26 18.27
N ILE A 134 14.76 11.25 17.43
CA ILE A 134 15.77 11.33 16.35
C ILE A 134 15.20 11.90 15.03
N SER A 135 13.88 12.03 14.93
CA SER A 135 13.20 12.47 13.70
C SER A 135 11.79 13.00 13.96
N GLY A 136 11.15 13.54 12.92
CA GLY A 136 9.73 13.90 12.94
C GLY A 136 8.76 12.72 12.85
N ASN A 137 9.23 11.48 12.70
CA ASN A 137 8.40 10.29 12.55
C ASN A 137 8.35 9.50 13.88
N PRO A 138 7.19 9.48 14.59
CA PRO A 138 7.07 8.80 15.88
C PRO A 138 7.34 7.30 15.82
N LYS A 139 7.05 6.64 14.70
CA LYS A 139 7.36 5.22 14.53
C LYS A 139 8.85 4.96 14.49
N ILE A 140 9.61 5.80 13.80
CA ILE A 140 11.08 5.69 13.72
C ILE A 140 11.69 6.01 15.08
N ASN A 141 11.21 7.06 15.77
CA ASN A 141 11.62 7.38 17.11
C ASN A 141 11.42 6.20 18.09
N ASN A 142 10.24 5.55 18.00
CA ASN A 142 9.94 4.36 18.80
C ASN A 142 10.81 3.14 18.44
N LEU A 143 11.20 2.97 17.18
CA LEU A 143 12.05 1.85 16.72
C LEU A 143 13.54 2.05 17.04
N ASN A 144 14.01 3.30 17.29
CA ASN A 144 15.43 3.58 17.46
C ASN A 144 16.07 2.79 18.61
N LYS A 145 15.38 2.68 19.74
CA LYS A 145 15.89 1.89 20.87
C LYS A 145 16.07 0.40 20.56
N ALA A 146 15.23 -0.19 19.69
CA ALA A 146 15.42 -1.56 19.23
C ALA A 146 16.62 -1.67 18.29
N TRP A 147 16.80 -0.70 17.39
CA TRP A 147 17.96 -0.64 16.51
C TRP A 147 19.27 -0.58 17.28
N LEU A 148 19.32 0.21 18.35
CA LEU A 148 20.49 0.34 19.23
C LEU A 148 20.68 -0.89 20.15
N ALA A 149 19.59 -1.55 20.56
CA ALA A 149 19.63 -2.66 21.50
C ALA A 149 20.00 -4.00 20.86
N THR A 150 19.90 -4.14 19.53
CA THR A 150 20.28 -5.35 18.81
C THR A 150 21.62 -5.19 18.10
N ARG A 151 22.37 -6.28 17.98
CA ARG A 151 23.57 -6.40 17.15
C ARG A 151 23.33 -7.21 15.88
N ALA A 152 22.08 -7.61 15.62
CA ALA A 152 21.74 -8.38 14.43
C ALA A 152 22.07 -7.60 13.15
N ASP A 153 22.68 -8.25 12.17
CA ASP A 153 22.95 -7.69 10.86
C ASP A 153 21.65 -7.61 10.00
N TRP A 154 20.63 -8.33 10.41
CA TRP A 154 19.35 -8.38 9.73
C TRP A 154 18.21 -7.97 10.66
N VAL A 155 17.46 -6.97 10.25
CA VAL A 155 16.39 -6.39 11.08
C VAL A 155 15.08 -6.37 10.31
N ALA A 156 14.09 -7.08 10.84
CA ALA A 156 12.72 -7.06 10.34
C ALA A 156 11.87 -6.12 11.20
N MET A 157 11.40 -5.03 10.63
CA MET A 157 10.46 -4.10 11.25
C MET A 157 9.05 -4.45 10.78
N ALA A 158 8.21 -4.98 11.65
CA ALA A 158 6.85 -5.40 11.35
C ALA A 158 5.84 -4.63 12.20
N ASP A 159 4.82 -4.01 11.56
CA ASP A 159 3.74 -3.35 12.29
C ASP A 159 3.00 -4.32 13.22
N SER A 160 2.54 -3.81 14.38
CA SER A 160 1.89 -4.62 15.41
C SER A 160 0.65 -5.40 14.93
N ASN A 161 -0.07 -4.84 13.97
CA ASN A 161 -1.32 -5.41 13.47
C ASN A 161 -1.15 -6.40 12.28
N LEU A 162 0.08 -6.78 11.93
CA LEU A 162 0.31 -7.89 11.01
C LEU A 162 0.24 -9.23 11.73
N LEU A 163 -0.50 -10.16 11.17
CA LEU A 163 -0.46 -11.57 11.55
C LEU A 163 0.69 -12.24 10.78
N LEU A 164 1.77 -12.57 11.49
CA LEU A 164 2.96 -13.13 10.85
C LEU A 164 2.74 -14.63 10.61
N PRO A 165 2.79 -15.12 9.36
CA PRO A 165 2.79 -16.56 9.11
C PRO A 165 4.07 -17.20 9.66
N THR A 166 4.07 -18.50 9.89
CA THR A 166 5.21 -19.22 10.48
C THR A 166 6.47 -19.13 9.63
N ASP A 167 6.33 -18.97 8.32
CA ASP A 167 7.42 -18.81 7.35
C ASP A 167 7.80 -17.33 7.07
N TYR A 168 7.31 -16.36 7.89
CA TYR A 168 7.52 -14.94 7.65
C TYR A 168 9.01 -14.58 7.50
N LEU A 169 9.85 -14.94 8.49
CA LEU A 169 11.28 -14.62 8.45
C LEU A 169 12.00 -15.34 7.29
N ARG A 170 11.67 -16.60 7.04
CA ARG A 170 12.22 -17.35 5.89
C ARG A 170 11.85 -16.68 4.58
N SER A 171 10.59 -16.31 4.40
CA SER A 171 10.11 -15.70 3.16
C SER A 171 10.73 -14.32 2.88
N LEU A 172 11.22 -13.62 3.90
CA LEU A 172 11.95 -12.37 3.76
C LEU A 172 13.39 -12.60 3.31
N ILE A 173 14.11 -13.50 3.98
CA ILE A 173 15.53 -13.75 3.67
C ILE A 173 15.70 -14.48 2.33
N ASP A 174 14.79 -15.37 1.97
CA ASP A 174 14.86 -16.17 0.75
C ASP A 174 14.76 -15.34 -0.55
N VAL A 175 14.22 -14.13 -0.49
CA VAL A 175 14.14 -13.23 -1.66
C VAL A 175 15.25 -12.18 -1.70
N PHE A 176 16.13 -12.17 -0.70
CA PHE A 176 17.22 -11.23 -0.63
C PHE A 176 18.39 -11.71 -1.51
N ASP A 177 18.83 -10.86 -2.45
CA ASP A 177 19.96 -11.08 -3.34
C ASP A 177 20.88 -9.86 -3.36
N ASP A 178 21.99 -9.90 -4.10
CA ASP A 178 22.97 -8.82 -4.18
C ASP A 178 22.42 -7.50 -4.73
N HIS A 179 21.28 -7.54 -5.40
CA HIS A 179 20.59 -6.35 -5.92
C HIS A 179 19.49 -5.84 -4.99
N THR A 180 19.26 -6.52 -3.88
CA THR A 180 18.19 -6.20 -2.92
C THR A 180 18.70 -5.27 -1.85
N GLY A 181 18.10 -4.09 -1.70
CA GLY A 181 18.36 -3.17 -0.58
C GLY A 181 17.37 -3.32 0.56
N LEU A 182 16.16 -3.76 0.24
CA LEU A 182 15.06 -3.89 1.19
C LEU A 182 14.07 -4.95 0.70
N VAL A 183 13.61 -5.80 1.62
CA VAL A 183 12.41 -6.60 1.39
C VAL A 183 11.24 -5.97 2.13
N SER A 184 10.14 -5.72 1.39
CA SER A 184 8.90 -5.16 1.93
C SER A 184 7.72 -6.01 1.48
N SER A 185 6.58 -5.89 2.14
CA SER A 185 5.37 -6.62 1.76
C SER A 185 4.15 -5.72 1.79
N PRO A 186 3.27 -5.80 0.78
CA PRO A 186 1.92 -5.31 0.95
C PRO A 186 1.25 -6.09 2.08
N ALA A 187 0.39 -5.40 2.84
CA ALA A 187 -0.56 -6.10 3.69
C ALA A 187 -1.76 -6.54 2.86
N VAL A 188 -2.32 -7.70 3.18
CA VAL A 188 -3.62 -8.12 2.64
C VAL A 188 -4.64 -8.19 3.75
N GLY A 189 -5.73 -7.45 3.59
CA GLY A 189 -6.83 -7.44 4.55
C GLY A 189 -7.53 -8.79 4.59
N VAL A 190 -7.58 -9.38 5.78
CA VAL A 190 -8.28 -10.63 6.04
C VAL A 190 -9.29 -10.46 7.17
N ARG A 191 -10.27 -11.36 7.28
CA ARG A 191 -11.28 -11.39 8.36
C ARG A 191 -12.04 -10.07 8.53
N PRO A 192 -12.57 -9.41 7.47
CA PRO A 192 -13.46 -8.29 7.64
C PRO A 192 -14.76 -8.74 8.32
N GLN A 193 -15.25 -7.99 9.31
CA GLN A 193 -16.41 -8.34 10.11
C GLN A 193 -17.64 -7.48 9.82
N ASN A 194 -17.51 -6.43 8.99
CA ASN A 194 -18.61 -5.62 8.52
C ASN A 194 -18.28 -5.00 7.15
N LEU A 195 -19.22 -4.31 6.53
CA LEU A 195 -19.07 -3.72 5.19
C LEU A 195 -17.86 -2.80 5.08
N TRP A 196 -17.63 -1.92 6.05
CA TRP A 196 -16.47 -1.01 6.02
C TRP A 196 -15.14 -1.74 6.25
N GLY A 197 -15.15 -2.83 6.99
CA GLY A 197 -14.00 -3.74 7.05
C GLY A 197 -13.74 -4.41 5.71
N SER A 198 -14.78 -4.82 4.96
CA SER A 198 -14.64 -5.35 3.60
C SER A 198 -14.15 -4.28 2.61
N VAL A 199 -14.61 -3.03 2.72
CA VAL A 199 -14.11 -1.91 1.91
C VAL A 199 -12.63 -1.67 2.17
N GLU A 200 -12.20 -1.70 3.42
CA GLU A 200 -10.79 -1.57 3.76
C GLU A 200 -9.97 -2.75 3.20
N ALA A 201 -10.47 -3.99 3.32
CA ALA A 201 -9.83 -5.15 2.71
C ALA A 201 -9.73 -5.02 1.18
N ALA A 202 -10.76 -4.52 0.49
CA ALA A 202 -10.73 -4.26 -0.95
C ALA A 202 -9.68 -3.20 -1.34
N MET A 203 -9.51 -2.14 -0.52
CA MET A 203 -8.44 -1.14 -0.71
C MET A 203 -7.04 -1.77 -0.62
N PHE A 204 -6.81 -2.66 0.35
CA PHE A 204 -5.54 -3.37 0.50
C PHE A 204 -5.30 -4.37 -0.62
N ASN A 205 -6.27 -5.24 -0.91
CA ASN A 205 -6.08 -6.46 -1.67
C ASN A 205 -6.06 -6.22 -3.18
N THR A 206 -7.25 -6.04 -3.77
CA THR A 206 -7.41 -5.92 -5.22
C THR A 206 -7.02 -4.53 -5.76
N HIS A 207 -6.67 -3.58 -4.87
CA HIS A 207 -6.12 -2.29 -5.27
C HIS A 207 -4.64 -2.16 -4.90
N GLN A 208 -4.26 -1.90 -3.63
CA GLN A 208 -2.87 -1.56 -3.27
C GLN A 208 -1.90 -2.73 -3.48
N ALA A 209 -2.21 -3.93 -2.96
CA ALA A 209 -1.34 -5.10 -3.10
C ALA A 209 -1.14 -5.48 -4.56
N ARG A 210 -2.20 -5.43 -5.37
CA ARG A 210 -2.12 -5.71 -6.81
C ARG A 210 -1.06 -4.82 -7.49
N TRP A 211 -1.10 -3.51 -7.28
CA TRP A 211 -0.16 -2.58 -7.90
C TRP A 211 1.27 -2.74 -7.37
N GLN A 212 1.44 -3.05 -6.09
CA GLN A 212 2.77 -3.30 -5.54
C GLN A 212 3.38 -4.60 -6.11
N LEU A 213 2.58 -5.66 -6.28
CA LEU A 213 3.01 -6.89 -6.94
C LEU A 213 3.46 -6.65 -8.40
N LEU A 214 2.74 -5.77 -9.13
CA LEU A 214 3.14 -5.39 -10.48
C LEU A 214 4.43 -4.59 -10.49
N ALA A 215 4.59 -3.65 -9.58
CA ALA A 215 5.82 -2.87 -9.46
C ALA A 215 7.04 -3.76 -9.18
N ASP A 216 6.90 -4.79 -8.34
CA ASP A 216 7.96 -5.78 -8.11
C ASP A 216 8.31 -6.55 -9.39
N LEU A 217 7.31 -6.98 -10.17
CA LEU A 217 7.52 -7.67 -11.45
C LEU A 217 8.30 -6.85 -12.48
N THR A 218 8.07 -5.54 -12.50
CA THR A 218 8.74 -4.62 -13.42
C THR A 218 10.10 -4.11 -12.90
N GLY A 219 10.51 -4.54 -11.70
CA GLY A 219 11.75 -4.07 -11.05
C GLY A 219 11.65 -2.66 -10.48
N THR A 220 10.45 -2.06 -10.45
CA THR A 220 10.17 -0.74 -9.88
C THR A 220 9.53 -0.83 -8.50
N GLY A 221 9.76 -1.93 -7.77
CA GLY A 221 9.24 -2.19 -6.44
C GLY A 221 9.40 -1.00 -5.49
N PHE A 222 8.48 -0.88 -4.56
CA PHE A 222 8.47 0.16 -3.54
C PHE A 222 8.08 -0.41 -2.18
N ALA A 223 8.51 0.24 -1.12
CA ALA A 223 8.22 -0.18 0.24
C ALA A 223 6.80 0.19 0.68
N GLN A 224 6.27 -0.61 1.59
CA GLN A 224 5.13 -0.27 2.45
C GLN A 224 5.53 -0.49 3.91
N GLY A 225 5.20 0.45 4.79
CA GLY A 225 5.61 0.50 6.18
C GLY A 225 5.17 -0.69 7.04
N LYS A 226 4.34 -1.60 6.51
CA LYS A 226 3.87 -2.79 7.24
C LYS A 226 4.96 -3.82 7.49
N THR A 227 5.88 -3.98 6.56
CA THR A 227 7.07 -4.81 6.68
C THR A 227 8.23 -4.13 5.99
N LEU A 228 9.32 -3.90 6.73
CA LEU A 228 10.59 -3.39 6.23
C LEU A 228 11.70 -4.31 6.75
N PHE A 229 12.27 -5.13 5.88
CA PHE A 229 13.35 -6.05 6.24
C PHE A 229 14.66 -5.59 5.64
N TRP A 230 15.57 -5.19 6.50
CA TRP A 230 16.82 -4.56 6.18
C TRP A 230 18.03 -5.44 6.48
N ARG A 231 19.03 -5.39 5.62
CA ARG A 231 20.39 -5.65 6.01
C ARG A 231 20.93 -4.36 6.63
N ARG A 232 21.50 -4.46 7.83
CA ARG A 232 21.87 -3.29 8.66
C ARG A 232 22.80 -2.33 7.94
N ASP A 233 23.86 -2.85 7.29
CA ASP A 233 24.84 -2.05 6.57
C ASP A 233 24.22 -1.19 5.46
N VAL A 234 23.22 -1.72 4.73
CA VAL A 234 22.51 -0.95 3.68
C VAL A 234 21.81 0.26 4.26
N LEU A 235 21.14 0.09 5.40
CA LEU A 235 20.44 1.21 6.04
C LEU A 235 21.43 2.19 6.69
N GLU A 236 22.47 1.70 7.36
CA GLU A 236 23.48 2.56 8.00
C GLU A 236 24.28 3.39 6.99
N ASN A 237 24.70 2.78 5.88
CA ASN A 237 25.34 3.50 4.77
C ASN A 237 24.40 4.54 4.12
N GLY A 238 23.09 4.36 4.23
CA GLY A 238 22.07 5.30 3.78
C GLY A 238 21.72 6.42 4.77
N GLY A 239 22.41 6.49 5.92
CA GLY A 239 22.16 7.48 6.98
C GLY A 239 21.37 6.96 8.18
N GLY A 240 21.18 5.64 8.28
CA GLY A 240 20.55 4.96 9.40
C GLY A 240 19.04 5.24 9.54
N LEU A 241 18.51 4.96 10.72
CA LEU A 241 17.09 5.20 11.02
C LEU A 241 16.70 6.68 10.89
N ALA A 242 17.56 7.61 11.20
CA ALA A 242 17.29 9.05 11.07
C ALA A 242 16.94 9.43 9.62
N ALA A 243 17.56 8.80 8.63
CA ALA A 243 17.25 9.02 7.22
C ALA A 243 15.83 8.55 6.84
N LEU A 244 15.31 7.50 7.50
CA LEU A 244 13.93 7.07 7.31
C LEU A 244 12.91 8.05 7.92
N GLY A 245 13.31 8.78 8.95
CA GLY A 245 12.48 9.81 9.57
C GLY A 245 12.50 11.18 8.89
N ALA A 246 13.34 11.36 7.87
CA ALA A 246 13.44 12.63 7.12
C ALA A 246 12.27 12.88 6.16
N GLU A 247 11.49 11.85 5.84
CA GLU A 247 10.28 11.94 5.00
C GLU A 247 9.02 11.78 5.85
N LEU A 248 7.86 12.13 5.28
CA LEU A 248 6.56 11.98 5.95
C LEU A 248 6.23 10.54 6.37
N ALA A 249 6.76 9.57 5.67
CA ALA A 249 6.57 8.17 5.94
C ALA A 249 7.88 7.41 5.68
N GLU A 250 8.18 6.48 6.56
CA GLU A 250 9.41 5.68 6.52
C GLU A 250 9.49 4.78 5.27
N ASP A 251 8.37 4.39 4.68
CA ASP A 251 8.32 3.59 3.46
C ASP A 251 8.69 4.41 2.22
N VAL A 252 8.28 5.67 2.15
CA VAL A 252 8.72 6.62 1.11
C VAL A 252 10.23 6.84 1.20
N ALA A 253 10.73 7.11 2.41
CA ALA A 253 12.16 7.29 2.68
C ALA A 253 12.95 6.03 2.30
N SER A 254 12.48 4.85 2.74
CA SER A 254 13.07 3.54 2.42
C SER A 254 13.16 3.30 0.92
N THR A 255 12.09 3.58 0.17
CA THR A 255 12.09 3.44 -1.29
C THR A 255 13.11 4.34 -1.96
N LYS A 256 13.18 5.61 -1.54
CA LYS A 256 14.13 6.59 -2.08
C LYS A 256 15.58 6.22 -1.74
N LEU A 257 15.84 5.79 -0.51
CA LEU A 257 17.17 5.36 -0.05
C LEU A 257 17.70 4.19 -0.87
N VAL A 258 16.90 3.13 -0.99
CA VAL A 258 17.26 1.92 -1.76
C VAL A 258 17.54 2.25 -3.22
N ARG A 259 16.69 3.09 -3.84
CA ARG A 259 16.90 3.51 -5.26
C ARG A 259 18.14 4.36 -5.44
N ARG A 260 18.47 5.26 -4.49
CA ARG A 260 19.71 6.06 -4.53
C ARG A 260 20.96 5.19 -4.43
N ALA A 261 20.89 4.08 -3.68
CA ALA A 261 21.96 3.09 -3.60
C ALA A 261 22.08 2.18 -4.84
N GLY A 262 21.24 2.38 -5.88
CA GLY A 262 21.22 1.51 -7.06
C GLY A 262 20.61 0.12 -6.81
N LEU A 263 19.99 -0.08 -5.65
CA LEU A 263 19.41 -1.33 -5.20
C LEU A 263 17.90 -1.37 -5.46
N LYS A 264 17.28 -2.53 -5.24
CA LYS A 264 15.85 -2.78 -5.48
C LYS A 264 15.11 -3.08 -4.18
N VAL A 265 13.85 -2.65 -4.12
CA VAL A 265 12.87 -3.16 -3.16
C VAL A 265 12.25 -4.42 -3.74
N ARG A 266 12.33 -5.53 -3.01
CA ARG A 266 11.76 -6.82 -3.40
C ARG A 266 10.57 -7.17 -2.50
N LEU A 267 9.70 -8.04 -3.02
CA LEU A 267 8.55 -8.53 -2.25
C LEU A 267 8.69 -10.03 -1.99
N PRO A 268 8.25 -10.51 -0.80
CA PRO A 268 8.14 -11.93 -0.54
C PRO A 268 7.12 -12.55 -1.51
N PRO A 269 7.09 -13.88 -1.61
CA PRO A 269 6.22 -14.56 -2.56
C PRO A 269 4.75 -14.31 -2.34
N ARG A 270 4.34 -14.22 -1.08
CA ARG A 270 2.97 -13.95 -0.65
C ARG A 270 2.93 -12.71 0.23
N PRO A 271 1.94 -11.84 0.04
CA PRO A 271 1.68 -10.74 0.95
C PRO A 271 1.28 -11.24 2.34
N PHE A 272 1.61 -10.46 3.39
CA PHE A 272 1.30 -10.86 4.75
C PHE A 272 -0.10 -10.42 5.18
N PRO A 273 -0.84 -11.27 5.92
CA PRO A 273 -2.21 -11.00 6.32
C PRO A 273 -2.29 -9.91 7.40
N LEU A 274 -3.29 -9.05 7.24
CA LEU A 274 -3.69 -8.00 8.17
C LEU A 274 -5.12 -8.27 8.61
N PRO A 275 -5.39 -8.78 9.82
CA PRO A 275 -6.74 -8.94 10.33
C PRO A 275 -7.44 -7.59 10.47
N ILE A 276 -8.53 -7.38 9.74
CA ILE A 276 -9.23 -6.08 9.69
C ILE A 276 -10.23 -5.92 10.84
N GLY A 277 -11.08 -6.92 11.04
CA GLY A 277 -12.18 -6.84 12.01
C GLY A 277 -13.28 -5.86 11.58
N ARG A 278 -13.90 -5.19 12.56
CA ARG A 278 -14.91 -4.16 12.33
C ARG A 278 -14.24 -2.80 12.11
N ARG A 279 -14.72 -2.05 11.11
CA ARG A 279 -14.26 -0.68 10.83
C ARG A 279 -15.45 0.26 10.67
N SER A 280 -15.25 1.55 10.94
CA SER A 280 -16.20 2.60 10.58
C SER A 280 -15.80 3.26 9.26
N LEU A 281 -16.73 3.90 8.57
CA LEU A 281 -16.44 4.73 7.39
C LEU A 281 -15.36 5.79 7.73
N SER A 282 -15.50 6.47 8.87
CA SER A 282 -14.55 7.51 9.29
C SER A 282 -13.13 6.96 9.45
N ALA A 283 -12.98 5.77 10.04
CA ALA A 283 -11.67 5.13 10.20
C ALA A 283 -11.04 4.75 8.84
N VAL A 284 -11.84 4.17 7.93
CA VAL A 284 -11.39 3.84 6.56
C VAL A 284 -11.02 5.12 5.81
N TRP A 285 -11.89 6.13 5.80
CA TRP A 285 -11.66 7.40 5.11
C TRP A 285 -10.40 8.10 5.61
N SER A 286 -10.26 8.29 6.92
CA SER A 286 -9.11 9.00 7.51
C SER A 286 -7.79 8.31 7.20
N ARG A 287 -7.76 6.97 7.23
CA ARG A 287 -6.58 6.17 6.89
C ARG A 287 -6.22 6.30 5.41
N GLN A 288 -7.18 6.13 4.52
CA GLN A 288 -6.95 6.19 3.07
C GLN A 288 -6.58 7.61 2.62
N LEU A 289 -7.21 8.63 3.20
CA LEU A 289 -6.86 10.03 2.92
C LEU A 289 -5.44 10.37 3.37
N ARG A 290 -5.00 9.88 4.54
CA ARG A 290 -3.62 10.03 5.00
C ARG A 290 -2.65 9.40 4.00
N TRP A 291 -2.91 8.18 3.55
CA TRP A 291 -2.04 7.50 2.58
C TRP A 291 -2.07 8.15 1.20
N ALA A 292 -3.20 8.68 0.76
CA ALA A 292 -3.28 9.48 -0.47
C ALA A 292 -2.40 10.75 -0.37
N ARG A 293 -2.41 11.44 0.78
CA ARG A 293 -1.53 12.58 1.04
C ARG A 293 -0.06 12.19 1.03
N ILE A 294 0.32 11.09 1.71
CA ILE A 294 1.69 10.56 1.70
C ILE A 294 2.16 10.27 0.27
N ARG A 295 1.35 9.58 -0.55
CA ARG A 295 1.69 9.29 -1.95
C ARG A 295 1.81 10.55 -2.80
N ARG A 296 0.89 11.51 -2.63
CA ARG A 296 0.95 12.81 -3.33
C ARG A 296 2.25 13.56 -3.06
N PHE A 297 2.70 13.63 -1.81
CA PHE A 297 3.93 14.32 -1.44
C PHE A 297 5.19 13.50 -1.74
N GLY A 298 5.13 12.20 -1.58
CA GLY A 298 6.27 11.32 -1.82
C GLY A 298 6.57 11.08 -3.30
N PHE A 299 5.51 10.93 -4.14
CA PHE A 299 5.61 10.49 -5.53
C PHE A 299 4.52 11.14 -6.42
N LEU A 300 4.53 12.47 -6.54
CA LEU A 300 3.50 13.24 -7.22
C LEU A 300 3.15 12.71 -8.63
N TRP A 301 4.16 12.42 -9.45
CA TRP A 301 3.97 11.97 -10.83
C TRP A 301 3.32 10.57 -10.94
N LEU A 302 3.48 9.74 -9.92
CA LEU A 302 2.79 8.45 -9.82
C LEU A 302 1.38 8.62 -9.23
N PHE A 303 1.17 9.63 -8.37
CA PHE A 303 -0.10 9.91 -7.74
C PHE A 303 -1.12 10.54 -8.68
N VAL A 304 -0.70 11.47 -9.56
CA VAL A 304 -1.62 12.18 -10.47
C VAL A 304 -2.48 11.19 -11.29
N PRO A 305 -1.94 10.16 -11.96
CA PRO A 305 -2.75 9.22 -12.73
C PRO A 305 -3.60 8.26 -11.87
N GLU A 306 -3.46 8.24 -10.54
CA GLU A 306 -4.31 7.39 -9.67
C GLU A 306 -5.82 7.71 -9.82
N ILE A 307 -6.21 8.90 -10.28
CA ILE A 307 -7.61 9.23 -10.60
C ILE A 307 -8.22 8.32 -11.66
N LEU A 308 -7.38 7.73 -12.51
CA LEU A 308 -7.81 6.80 -13.57
C LEU A 308 -7.93 5.36 -13.07
N LEU A 309 -7.53 5.08 -11.84
CA LEU A 309 -7.64 3.73 -11.25
C LEU A 309 -9.09 3.47 -10.80
N GLY A 310 -9.46 2.18 -10.80
CA GLY A 310 -10.83 1.76 -10.50
C GLY A 310 -11.72 1.74 -11.74
N SER A 311 -12.99 1.39 -11.53
CA SER A 311 -13.95 1.14 -12.60
C SER A 311 -14.60 2.39 -13.20
N LEU A 312 -14.66 3.49 -12.43
CA LEU A 312 -15.45 4.67 -12.82
C LEU A 312 -15.00 5.35 -14.11
N PRO A 313 -13.69 5.57 -14.39
CA PRO A 313 -13.28 6.17 -15.65
C PRO A 313 -13.60 5.30 -16.86
N ALA A 314 -13.47 3.98 -16.74
CA ALA A 314 -13.85 3.04 -17.80
C ALA A 314 -15.37 3.02 -18.01
N LEU A 315 -16.16 3.04 -16.93
CA LEU A 315 -17.61 3.14 -16.97
C LEU A 315 -18.07 4.45 -17.64
N ALA A 316 -17.48 5.57 -17.27
CA ALA A 316 -17.80 6.87 -17.87
C ALA A 316 -17.51 6.88 -19.39
N ALA A 317 -16.35 6.35 -19.79
CA ALA A 317 -15.98 6.24 -21.20
C ALA A 317 -16.95 5.32 -21.99
N ALA A 318 -17.27 4.14 -21.45
CA ALA A 318 -18.22 3.21 -22.08
C ALA A 318 -19.64 3.80 -22.16
N SER A 319 -20.10 4.49 -21.11
CA SER A 319 -21.41 5.16 -21.10
C SER A 319 -21.48 6.29 -22.14
N TYR A 320 -20.42 7.09 -22.28
CA TYR A 320 -20.31 8.10 -23.31
C TYR A 320 -20.37 7.50 -24.73
N LEU A 321 -19.69 6.38 -24.98
CA LEU A 321 -19.73 5.68 -26.26
C LEU A 321 -21.13 5.11 -26.55
N SER A 322 -21.86 4.68 -25.55
CA SER A 322 -23.25 4.24 -25.71
C SER A 322 -24.18 5.41 -26.00
N ALA A 323 -24.00 6.54 -25.31
CA ALA A 323 -24.79 7.76 -25.54
C ALA A 323 -24.57 8.36 -26.96
N THR A 324 -23.37 8.16 -27.53
CA THR A 324 -23.04 8.60 -28.90
C THR A 324 -23.39 7.56 -29.98
N GLY A 325 -24.00 6.41 -29.58
CA GLY A 325 -24.41 5.35 -30.50
C GLY A 325 -23.28 4.47 -31.01
N VAL A 326 -22.07 4.59 -30.47
CA VAL A 326 -20.92 3.75 -30.85
C VAL A 326 -21.01 2.35 -30.25
N LEU A 327 -21.53 2.24 -29.01
CA LEU A 327 -21.71 0.99 -28.30
C LEU A 327 -23.17 0.77 -27.90
N PRO A 328 -23.66 -0.48 -27.84
CA PRO A 328 -24.96 -0.77 -27.24
C PRO A 328 -24.97 -0.43 -25.73
N TRP A 329 -26.13 -0.01 -25.20
CA TRP A 329 -26.30 0.29 -23.77
C TRP A 329 -26.13 -0.92 -22.84
N ALA A 330 -26.09 -2.14 -23.38
CA ALA A 330 -25.75 -3.34 -22.62
C ALA A 330 -24.23 -3.40 -22.24
N VAL A 331 -23.34 -2.66 -22.94
CA VAL A 331 -21.89 -2.73 -22.74
C VAL A 331 -21.44 -2.16 -21.40
N PRO A 332 -21.86 -0.95 -20.95
CA PRO A 332 -21.44 -0.43 -19.66
C PRO A 332 -21.74 -1.37 -18.47
N PRO A 333 -22.95 -1.88 -18.27
CA PRO A 333 -23.21 -2.82 -17.17
C PRO A 333 -22.48 -4.15 -17.33
N ALA A 334 -22.33 -4.68 -18.55
CA ALA A 334 -21.57 -5.89 -18.80
C ALA A 334 -20.08 -5.69 -18.46
N LEU A 335 -19.50 -4.55 -18.82
CA LEU A 335 -18.13 -4.21 -18.45
C LEU A 335 -17.94 -4.18 -16.93
N MET A 336 -18.88 -3.58 -16.18
CA MET A 336 -18.84 -3.56 -14.72
C MET A 336 -18.96 -4.95 -14.11
N ALA A 337 -19.86 -5.78 -14.63
CA ALA A 337 -19.99 -7.16 -14.19
C ALA A 337 -18.68 -7.94 -14.38
N LEU A 338 -18.06 -7.82 -15.56
CA LEU A 338 -16.78 -8.45 -15.84
C LEU A 338 -15.63 -7.88 -14.99
N TRP A 339 -15.62 -6.57 -14.75
CA TRP A 339 -14.61 -5.90 -13.92
C TRP A 339 -14.55 -6.49 -12.52
N TYR A 340 -15.70 -6.54 -11.84
CA TYR A 340 -15.76 -7.08 -10.48
C TYR A 340 -15.70 -8.61 -10.43
N ALA A 341 -16.17 -9.31 -11.47
CA ALA A 341 -15.95 -10.75 -11.60
C ALA A 341 -14.45 -11.10 -11.69
N GLY A 342 -13.67 -10.29 -12.42
CA GLY A 342 -12.22 -10.44 -12.50
C GLY A 342 -11.53 -10.22 -11.13
N GLU A 343 -11.89 -9.18 -10.40
CA GLU A 343 -11.35 -8.93 -9.06
C GLU A 343 -11.77 -10.01 -8.06
N TRP A 344 -13.02 -10.42 -8.10
CA TRP A 344 -13.53 -11.54 -7.31
C TRP A 344 -12.79 -12.85 -7.63
N GLY A 345 -12.56 -13.10 -8.92
CA GLY A 345 -11.82 -14.27 -9.39
C GLY A 345 -10.38 -14.29 -8.86
N LEU A 346 -9.69 -13.15 -8.88
CA LEU A 346 -8.37 -13.01 -8.25
C LEU A 346 -8.46 -13.31 -6.75
N ALA A 347 -9.36 -12.62 -6.03
CA ALA A 347 -9.51 -12.78 -4.58
C ALA A 347 -9.77 -14.24 -4.20
N ARG A 348 -10.70 -14.92 -4.90
CA ARG A 348 -11.01 -16.34 -4.71
C ARG A 348 -9.79 -17.24 -4.97
N ALA A 349 -9.06 -16.97 -6.06
CA ALA A 349 -7.94 -17.80 -6.50
C ALA A 349 -6.74 -17.77 -5.53
N VAL A 350 -6.60 -16.69 -4.72
CA VAL A 350 -5.50 -16.50 -3.79
C VAL A 350 -5.93 -16.52 -2.30
N GLY A 351 -7.20 -16.84 -2.03
CA GLY A 351 -7.73 -16.99 -0.66
C GLY A 351 -8.00 -15.68 0.07
N TRP A 352 -8.16 -14.56 -0.65
CA TRP A 352 -8.58 -13.29 -0.07
C TRP A 352 -10.10 -13.28 0.19
N PRO A 353 -10.65 -12.33 0.99
CA PRO A 353 -12.09 -12.20 1.18
C PRO A 353 -12.82 -12.08 -0.17
N HIS A 354 -13.83 -12.94 -0.39
CA HIS A 354 -14.53 -13.04 -1.67
C HIS A 354 -16.04 -13.36 -1.54
N ARG A 355 -16.64 -13.05 -0.38
CA ARG A 355 -18.10 -13.14 -0.20
C ARG A 355 -18.82 -12.08 -1.04
N LEU A 356 -20.13 -12.18 -1.21
CA LEU A 356 -20.91 -11.18 -1.94
C LEU A 356 -20.75 -9.76 -1.37
N GLN A 357 -20.69 -9.63 -0.05
CA GLN A 357 -20.40 -8.36 0.62
C GLN A 357 -19.03 -7.78 0.21
N ASP A 358 -18.04 -8.63 -0.03
CA ASP A 358 -16.69 -8.19 -0.41
C ASP A 358 -16.67 -7.69 -1.87
N VAL A 359 -17.53 -8.26 -2.77
CA VAL A 359 -17.73 -7.72 -4.14
C VAL A 359 -18.40 -6.34 -4.09
N LEU A 360 -19.44 -6.18 -3.28
CA LEU A 360 -20.07 -4.86 -3.05
C LEU A 360 -19.04 -3.86 -2.51
N ALA A 361 -18.18 -4.29 -1.61
CA ALA A 361 -17.11 -3.46 -1.06
C ALA A 361 -16.10 -3.00 -2.12
N MET A 362 -15.80 -3.81 -3.14
CA MET A 362 -14.96 -3.40 -4.28
C MET A 362 -15.60 -2.26 -5.06
N ALA A 363 -16.90 -2.32 -5.28
CA ALA A 363 -17.65 -1.25 -5.95
C ALA A 363 -17.67 0.05 -5.11
N ILE A 364 -17.94 -0.07 -3.81
CA ILE A 364 -17.89 1.08 -2.88
C ILE A 364 -16.48 1.69 -2.85
N ARG A 365 -15.43 0.87 -2.82
CA ARG A 365 -14.04 1.33 -2.92
C ARG A 365 -13.84 2.21 -4.16
N ASP A 366 -14.30 1.77 -5.33
CA ASP A 366 -14.12 2.51 -6.57
C ASP A 366 -14.88 3.84 -6.58
N LEU A 367 -16.02 3.93 -5.88
CA LEU A 367 -16.71 5.20 -5.66
C LEU A 367 -15.92 6.14 -4.73
N LEU A 368 -15.19 5.59 -3.75
CA LEU A 368 -14.39 6.39 -2.81
C LEU A 368 -13.07 6.88 -3.41
N LEU A 369 -12.46 6.16 -4.36
CA LEU A 369 -11.15 6.50 -4.92
C LEU A 369 -11.08 7.93 -5.49
N PRO A 370 -11.96 8.39 -6.39
CA PRO A 370 -11.90 9.76 -6.90
C PRO A 370 -12.20 10.79 -5.83
N ALA A 371 -13.09 10.50 -4.88
CA ALA A 371 -13.36 11.40 -3.77
C ALA A 371 -12.13 11.59 -2.88
N LEU A 372 -11.42 10.50 -2.53
CA LEU A 372 -10.15 10.54 -1.79
C LEU A 372 -9.07 11.30 -2.57
N TRP A 373 -8.96 11.05 -3.87
CA TRP A 373 -8.00 11.73 -4.73
C TRP A 373 -8.24 13.24 -4.78
N LEU A 374 -9.50 13.69 -4.96
CA LEU A 374 -9.86 15.10 -4.94
C LEU A 374 -9.62 15.72 -3.57
N TRP A 375 -10.09 15.04 -2.50
CA TRP A 375 -10.00 15.59 -1.14
C TRP A 375 -8.56 15.71 -0.64
N CYS A 376 -7.64 14.86 -1.09
CA CYS A 376 -6.26 14.94 -0.65
C CYS A 376 -5.55 16.23 -1.07
N TRP A 377 -6.06 16.96 -2.08
CA TRP A 377 -5.51 18.26 -2.51
C TRP A 377 -5.86 19.41 -1.58
N THR A 378 -6.89 19.27 -0.73
CA THR A 378 -7.40 20.31 0.17
C THR A 378 -6.59 20.51 1.45
N GLY A 379 -5.57 19.67 1.74
CA GLY A 379 -4.81 19.76 2.97
C GLY A 379 -3.39 19.23 2.84
N ARG A 380 -2.54 19.64 3.81
CA ARG A 380 -1.13 19.22 3.91
C ARG A 380 -0.83 18.44 5.19
N SER A 381 -1.62 18.63 6.25
CA SER A 381 -1.44 17.97 7.54
C SER A 381 -2.38 16.79 7.70
N PHE A 382 -2.00 15.85 8.53
CA PHE A 382 -2.86 14.75 8.98
C PHE A 382 -2.51 14.36 10.41
N VAL A 383 -3.50 13.83 11.12
CA VAL A 383 -3.30 13.30 12.49
C VAL A 383 -3.00 11.80 12.39
N TRP A 384 -1.91 11.38 13.03
CA TRP A 384 -1.57 9.97 13.16
C TRP A 384 -1.26 9.63 14.62
N ARG A 385 -2.12 8.80 15.23
CA ARG A 385 -2.02 8.37 16.64
C ARG A 385 -1.79 9.55 17.61
N GLY A 386 -2.57 10.62 17.45
CA GLY A 386 -2.49 11.82 18.27
C GLY A 386 -1.44 12.86 17.83
N ASN A 387 -0.51 12.51 16.96
CA ASN A 387 0.49 13.45 16.44
C ASN A 387 0.01 14.11 15.14
N VAL A 388 0.13 15.44 15.07
CA VAL A 388 -0.12 16.20 13.83
C VAL A 388 1.16 16.20 13.01
N LEU A 389 1.12 15.54 11.84
CA LEU A 389 2.22 15.51 10.89
C LEU A 389 1.91 16.47 9.75
N ASP A 390 2.83 17.38 9.45
CA ASP A 390 2.71 18.34 8.34
C ASP A 390 3.66 17.94 7.20
N ALA A 391 3.13 18.01 5.97
CA ALA A 391 3.87 17.72 4.76
C ALA A 391 4.85 18.84 4.33
N LYS A 392 5.25 19.74 5.21
CA LYS A 392 6.37 20.64 4.91
C LYS A 392 7.67 19.86 4.95
N PRO A 393 8.58 20.05 3.97
CA PRO A 393 9.95 19.63 4.14
C PRO A 393 10.50 20.30 5.41
N LEU A 394 11.06 19.53 6.32
CA LEU A 394 11.87 20.10 7.41
C LEU A 394 12.97 20.95 6.74
N PRO A 395 13.22 22.19 7.19
CA PRO A 395 14.34 22.97 6.70
C PRO A 395 15.61 22.16 6.95
N SER A 396 16.32 21.87 5.89
CA SER A 396 17.65 21.27 5.95
C SER A 396 18.59 22.29 6.61
N GLY A 397 19.02 22.02 7.81
CA GLY A 397 20.20 22.65 8.40
C GLY A 397 19.93 23.65 9.52
N ASN A 398 20.71 23.49 10.58
CA ASN A 398 21.05 24.43 11.64
C ASN A 398 19.90 24.91 12.55
N GLN A 399 19.53 24.08 13.51
CA GLN A 399 19.21 24.62 14.82
C GLN A 399 20.46 24.47 15.70
N GLN A 400 21.28 25.54 15.77
CA GLN A 400 22.18 25.75 16.90
C GLN A 400 21.33 25.82 18.18
N PRO A 401 21.79 25.26 19.30
CA PRO A 401 21.13 25.43 20.58
C PRO A 401 21.12 26.93 20.87
N LYS A 402 19.96 27.47 21.16
CA LYS A 402 19.88 28.77 21.85
C LYS A 402 20.27 28.50 23.31
N GLU A 403 21.35 29.19 23.70
CA GLU A 403 21.79 29.36 25.07
C GLU A 403 20.68 29.87 25.99
#